data_95fd81618f4f4de8db69ab13eccf8b52
#
_entry.id   95fd81618f4f4de8db69ab13eccf8b52
#
_cell.length_a   1.000
_cell.length_b   1.000
_cell.length_c   1.000
_cell.angle_alpha   90.00
_cell.angle_beta   90.00
_cell.angle_gamma   90.00
#
_symmetry.space_group_name_H-M   'P 1'
#
loop_
_entity.id
_entity.type
_entity.pdbx_description
1 polymer ?
#
loop_
_entity_poly.entity_id
_entity_poly.type
_entity_poly.pdbx_seq_one_letter_code
_entity_poly.pdbx_strand_id
1 'polypeptide(L)'
;MKIAFIRPSMFGRQTSDAMQPLVFAIIKALTPEDIELAFYDELVEPIPMRMEADAIAITVDTFSARRAYKLADFFRGKGTKVIMGGFHPTMLPEECLEHADAVVVGEAEDTWIAVIADLKDNSLKEKYISSSNVPLSRVRYDYSVFDGKKYNGVGLVQFSRGCKFSCEFCSIHAFYKDSVRCKENSVIVNEIKSIKEKYIFFIDDNIFANEEKARDLFEALVPLKKRWFCQISIDAARDLELLRLMKKAGCRVVLVGFESLNVDNLKMMGKGANIKNSNYKEIISNIYSCGLMIYGTFVIGYDHDSLEGVRDTVEFAIDNGFAVANFNPLMPMPGTALYERLKSEKNLLHERWWLDESYRYGDAMLAPAGLSPDQLKDACKRARLEFNSYKNIFKRLLHGGGANSASLENIVVFLTANFISRKEILSKQGKELGGNV
;
A
#
# COMPACT_ATOMS: atom_id res chain seq x y z
N MET A 1 -13.66 27.69 -11.81
CA MET A 1 -12.55 26.85 -12.28
C MET A 1 -12.88 25.39 -11.95
N LYS A 2 -12.63 24.50 -12.90
CA LYS A 2 -12.90 23.06 -12.74
C LYS A 2 -11.60 22.27 -12.81
N ILE A 3 -11.35 21.41 -11.81
CA ILE A 3 -10.18 20.53 -11.74
C ILE A 3 -10.66 19.08 -11.75
N ALA A 4 -10.14 18.27 -12.68
CA ALA A 4 -10.37 16.83 -12.65
C ALA A 4 -9.19 16.14 -12.00
N PHE A 5 -9.46 15.38 -10.91
CA PHE A 5 -8.48 14.62 -10.17
C PHE A 5 -8.55 13.15 -10.59
N ILE A 6 -7.45 12.59 -11.06
CA ILE A 6 -7.38 11.26 -11.66
C ILE A 6 -6.46 10.35 -10.85
N ARG A 7 -6.92 9.12 -10.57
CA ARG A 7 -6.07 8.00 -10.15
C ARG A 7 -5.99 6.99 -11.28
N PRO A 8 -4.85 6.88 -11.97
CA PRO A 8 -4.68 5.91 -13.04
C PRO A 8 -4.53 4.49 -12.48
N SER A 9 -4.99 3.50 -13.24
CA SER A 9 -4.74 2.09 -13.00
C SER A 9 -3.43 1.66 -13.67
N MET A 10 -2.61 0.85 -13.01
CA MET A 10 -1.37 0.34 -13.61
C MET A 10 -1.58 -0.39 -14.94
N PHE A 11 -2.78 -0.89 -15.21
CA PHE A 11 -3.14 -1.63 -16.43
C PHE A 11 -4.14 -0.89 -17.32
N GLY A 12 -4.54 0.34 -17.00
CA GLY A 12 -5.57 1.08 -17.71
C GLY A 12 -6.96 0.40 -17.67
N ARG A 13 -7.28 -0.33 -16.59
CA ARG A 13 -8.55 -1.05 -16.45
C ARG A 13 -9.02 -1.13 -15.01
N GLN A 14 -10.30 -1.41 -14.85
CA GLN A 14 -10.93 -1.64 -13.54
C GLN A 14 -10.47 -2.95 -12.87
N THR A 15 -10.51 -2.97 -11.53
CA THR A 15 -10.17 -4.13 -10.70
C THR A 15 -11.27 -4.41 -9.68
N SER A 16 -11.33 -5.65 -9.18
CA SER A 16 -12.34 -6.03 -8.17
C SER A 16 -11.89 -5.81 -6.73
N ASP A 17 -10.63 -5.46 -6.52
CA ASP A 17 -10.01 -5.23 -5.22
C ASP A 17 -9.81 -3.74 -4.88
N ALA A 18 -10.38 -2.83 -5.68
CA ALA A 18 -10.22 -1.40 -5.52
C ALA A 18 -10.69 -0.92 -4.13
N MET A 19 -9.81 -0.18 -3.45
CA MET A 19 -10.10 0.52 -2.20
C MET A 19 -10.19 2.02 -2.42
N GLN A 20 -10.95 2.69 -1.56
CA GLN A 20 -11.12 4.15 -1.57
C GLN A 20 -9.75 4.85 -1.43
N PRO A 21 -9.31 5.68 -2.39
CA PRO A 21 -8.04 6.40 -2.26
C PRO A 21 -8.20 7.61 -1.33
N LEU A 22 -7.64 7.56 -0.12
CA LEU A 22 -7.78 8.65 0.86
C LEU A 22 -7.27 10.00 0.34
N VAL A 23 -6.36 10.03 -0.63
CA VAL A 23 -5.92 11.27 -1.28
C VAL A 23 -7.08 12.03 -1.92
N PHE A 24 -8.10 11.36 -2.45
CA PHE A 24 -9.30 12.03 -2.99
C PHE A 24 -10.07 12.74 -1.88
N ALA A 25 -10.25 12.08 -0.72
CA ALA A 25 -10.93 12.67 0.43
C ALA A 25 -10.15 13.85 1.03
N ILE A 26 -8.80 13.79 1.00
CA ILE A 26 -7.92 14.88 1.43
C ILE A 26 -8.07 16.08 0.48
N ILE A 27 -7.89 15.86 -0.81
CA ILE A 27 -7.97 16.93 -1.83
C ILE A 27 -9.36 17.58 -1.81
N LYS A 28 -10.43 16.78 -1.66
CA LYS A 28 -11.79 17.30 -1.53
C LYS A 28 -11.93 18.22 -0.33
N ALA A 29 -11.42 17.80 0.82
CA ALA A 29 -11.50 18.60 2.07
C ALA A 29 -10.64 19.87 2.05
N LEU A 30 -9.56 19.89 1.25
CA LEU A 30 -8.65 21.04 1.13
C LEU A 30 -9.10 22.04 0.08
N THR A 31 -9.90 21.63 -0.89
CA THR A 31 -10.24 22.48 -2.04
C THR A 31 -11.36 23.47 -1.68
N PRO A 32 -11.18 24.77 -1.93
CA PRO A 32 -12.22 25.78 -1.72
C PRO A 32 -13.52 25.47 -2.50
N GLU A 33 -14.66 25.87 -1.93
CA GLU A 33 -16.01 25.59 -2.51
C GLU A 33 -16.25 26.23 -3.89
N ASP A 34 -15.52 27.30 -4.22
CA ASP A 34 -15.60 27.98 -5.52
C ASP A 34 -14.89 27.20 -6.66
N ILE A 35 -14.24 26.08 -6.33
CA ILE A 35 -13.59 25.18 -7.28
C ILE A 35 -14.45 23.93 -7.49
N GLU A 36 -14.87 23.69 -8.71
CA GLU A 36 -15.52 22.42 -9.09
C GLU A 36 -14.48 21.31 -9.18
N LEU A 37 -14.65 20.25 -8.37
CA LEU A 37 -13.81 19.06 -8.41
C LEU A 37 -14.58 17.89 -9.04
N ALA A 38 -13.97 17.25 -10.03
CA ALA A 38 -14.39 15.95 -10.54
C ALA A 38 -13.32 14.91 -10.20
N PHE A 39 -13.74 13.73 -9.68
CA PHE A 39 -12.82 12.66 -9.29
C PHE A 39 -13.04 11.41 -10.13
N TYR A 40 -11.96 10.90 -10.73
CA TYR A 40 -11.98 9.71 -11.57
C TYR A 40 -10.94 8.71 -11.07
N ASP A 41 -11.41 7.55 -10.61
CA ASP A 41 -10.55 6.44 -10.22
C ASP A 41 -10.67 5.33 -11.27
N GLU A 42 -9.64 5.15 -12.10
CA GLU A 42 -9.63 4.16 -13.18
C GLU A 42 -9.72 2.71 -12.68
N LEU A 43 -9.52 2.48 -11.37
CA LEU A 43 -9.74 1.17 -10.76
C LEU A 43 -11.23 0.80 -10.64
N VAL A 44 -12.14 1.78 -10.66
CA VAL A 44 -13.59 1.55 -10.50
C VAL A 44 -14.44 2.09 -11.64
N GLU A 45 -13.93 3.04 -12.43
CA GLU A 45 -14.65 3.68 -13.55
C GLU A 45 -13.69 4.09 -14.68
N PRO A 46 -14.16 4.19 -15.93
CA PRO A 46 -13.33 4.67 -17.02
C PRO A 46 -13.05 6.16 -16.87
N ILE A 47 -11.87 6.61 -17.30
CA ILE A 47 -11.55 8.05 -17.40
C ILE A 47 -12.20 8.62 -18.64
N PRO A 48 -13.05 9.67 -18.52
CA PRO A 48 -13.66 10.32 -19.70
C PRO A 48 -12.64 11.13 -20.48
N MET A 49 -12.15 10.61 -21.60
CA MET A 49 -11.12 11.26 -22.42
C MET A 49 -11.59 12.56 -23.12
N ARG A 50 -12.89 12.86 -23.07
CA ARG A 50 -13.49 14.10 -23.61
C ARG A 50 -13.95 15.06 -22.52
N MET A 51 -13.47 14.87 -21.26
CA MET A 51 -13.82 15.80 -20.18
C MET A 51 -13.29 17.20 -20.46
N GLU A 52 -14.09 18.20 -20.05
CA GLU A 52 -13.69 19.60 -20.00
C GLU A 52 -13.27 19.93 -18.58
N ALA A 53 -12.03 20.38 -18.41
CA ALA A 53 -11.47 20.85 -17.16
C ALA A 53 -10.39 21.90 -17.43
N ASP A 54 -10.26 22.86 -16.51
CA ASP A 54 -9.21 23.89 -16.59
C ASP A 54 -7.83 23.27 -16.24
N ALA A 55 -7.83 22.25 -15.37
CA ALA A 55 -6.63 21.50 -15.04
C ALA A 55 -6.94 20.03 -14.72
N ILE A 56 -5.96 19.16 -14.96
CA ILE A 56 -5.96 17.75 -14.59
C ILE A 56 -4.92 17.54 -13.50
N ALA A 57 -5.32 17.00 -12.34
CA ALA A 57 -4.42 16.57 -11.29
C ALA A 57 -4.36 15.04 -11.26
N ILE A 58 -3.16 14.45 -11.29
CA ILE A 58 -2.95 13.00 -11.36
C ILE A 58 -2.16 12.54 -10.15
N THR A 59 -2.72 11.59 -9.37
CA THR A 59 -1.95 10.92 -8.30
C THR A 59 -1.25 9.69 -8.86
N VAL A 60 0.08 9.61 -8.66
CA VAL A 60 0.92 8.62 -9.32
C VAL A 60 1.70 7.78 -8.31
N ASP A 61 1.53 6.47 -8.36
CA ASP A 61 2.47 5.49 -7.83
C ASP A 61 3.37 4.95 -8.95
N THR A 62 4.48 4.29 -8.59
CA THR A 62 5.46 3.87 -9.59
C THR A 62 4.91 2.86 -10.60
N PHE A 63 4.02 1.97 -10.20
CA PHE A 63 3.41 1.01 -11.13
C PHE A 63 2.45 1.66 -12.13
N SER A 64 1.84 2.77 -11.76
CA SER A 64 0.91 3.51 -12.62
C SER A 64 1.57 4.64 -13.43
N ALA A 65 2.89 4.87 -13.24
CA ALA A 65 3.60 6.00 -13.85
C ALA A 65 3.47 6.03 -15.38
N ARG A 66 3.69 4.90 -16.07
CA ARG A 66 3.51 4.82 -17.53
C ARG A 66 2.10 5.21 -17.97
N ARG A 67 1.07 4.78 -17.23
CA ARG A 67 -0.32 5.15 -17.52
C ARG A 67 -0.56 6.63 -17.24
N ALA A 68 -0.03 7.14 -16.15
CA ALA A 68 -0.14 8.55 -15.79
C ALA A 68 0.48 9.46 -16.86
N TYR A 69 1.66 9.11 -17.38
CA TYR A 69 2.33 9.86 -18.43
C TYR A 69 1.53 9.88 -19.73
N LYS A 70 1.01 8.73 -20.19
CA LYS A 70 0.12 8.68 -21.35
C LYS A 70 -1.11 9.57 -21.20
N LEU A 71 -1.74 9.57 -20.02
CA LEU A 71 -2.88 10.45 -19.75
C LEU A 71 -2.48 11.93 -19.73
N ALA A 72 -1.35 12.24 -19.09
CA ALA A 72 -0.83 13.59 -19.00
C ALA A 72 -0.52 14.17 -20.39
N ASP A 73 0.21 13.44 -21.23
CA ASP A 73 0.56 13.85 -22.57
C ASP A 73 -0.69 14.07 -23.44
N PHE A 74 -1.69 13.21 -23.28
CA PHE A 74 -2.97 13.36 -23.97
C PHE A 74 -3.69 14.67 -23.59
N PHE A 75 -3.79 15.00 -22.31
CA PHE A 75 -4.48 16.22 -21.87
C PHE A 75 -3.65 17.48 -22.14
N ARG A 76 -2.32 17.43 -21.96
CA ARG A 76 -1.42 18.53 -22.36
C ARG A 76 -1.48 18.78 -23.85
N GLY A 77 -1.56 17.74 -24.68
CA GLY A 77 -1.76 17.87 -26.13
C GLY A 77 -3.07 18.58 -26.52
N LYS A 78 -4.05 18.63 -25.61
CA LYS A 78 -5.29 19.42 -25.76
C LYS A 78 -5.20 20.83 -25.15
N GLY A 79 -4.05 21.22 -24.62
CA GLY A 79 -3.87 22.52 -23.99
C GLY A 79 -4.32 22.59 -22.53
N THR A 80 -4.71 21.47 -21.91
CA THR A 80 -5.11 21.43 -20.49
C THR A 80 -3.88 21.35 -19.60
N LYS A 81 -3.82 22.15 -18.54
CA LYS A 81 -2.74 22.08 -17.55
C LYS A 81 -2.77 20.77 -16.79
N VAL A 82 -1.60 20.14 -16.58
CA VAL A 82 -1.46 18.88 -15.85
C VAL A 82 -0.54 19.05 -14.63
N ILE A 83 -1.05 18.62 -13.49
CA ILE A 83 -0.32 18.59 -12.20
C ILE A 83 -0.15 17.12 -11.78
N MET A 84 1.04 16.71 -11.37
CA MET A 84 1.28 15.38 -10.83
C MET A 84 1.68 15.43 -9.36
N GLY A 85 1.21 14.48 -8.56
CA GLY A 85 1.59 14.31 -7.15
C GLY A 85 1.51 12.84 -6.74
N GLY A 86 1.98 12.52 -5.53
CA GLY A 86 2.01 11.17 -4.98
C GLY A 86 3.43 10.63 -4.81
N PHE A 87 3.56 9.32 -4.59
CA PHE A 87 4.85 8.70 -4.29
C PHE A 87 5.85 8.86 -5.43
N HIS A 88 5.47 8.52 -6.65
CA HIS A 88 6.38 8.53 -7.79
C HIS A 88 6.88 9.95 -8.13
N PRO A 89 6.01 10.97 -8.26
CA PRO A 89 6.46 12.35 -8.47
C PRO A 89 7.31 12.92 -7.33
N THR A 90 7.15 12.43 -6.12
CA THR A 90 8.00 12.82 -4.99
C THR A 90 9.41 12.26 -5.12
N MET A 91 9.57 11.03 -5.62
CA MET A 91 10.87 10.39 -5.80
C MET A 91 11.58 10.81 -7.09
N LEU A 92 10.83 11.07 -8.15
CA LEU A 92 11.33 11.38 -9.49
C LEU A 92 10.63 12.62 -10.10
N PRO A 93 10.75 13.79 -9.45
CA PRO A 93 10.05 15.00 -9.90
C PRO A 93 10.47 15.45 -11.29
N GLU A 94 11.77 15.32 -11.66
CA GLU A 94 12.27 15.74 -12.97
C GLU A 94 11.70 14.88 -14.10
N GLU A 95 11.58 13.55 -13.90
CA GLU A 95 10.96 12.66 -14.87
C GLU A 95 9.47 13.03 -15.07
N CYS A 96 8.76 13.34 -13.98
CA CYS A 96 7.35 13.73 -14.06
C CYS A 96 7.16 15.08 -14.77
N LEU A 97 8.10 16.02 -14.65
CA LEU A 97 8.04 17.32 -15.34
C LEU A 97 8.16 17.21 -16.85
N GLU A 98 8.71 16.13 -17.38
CA GLU A 98 8.69 15.87 -18.83
C GLU A 98 7.22 15.74 -19.34
N HIS A 99 6.30 15.29 -18.47
CA HIS A 99 4.91 14.99 -18.77
C HIS A 99 3.88 15.92 -18.10
N ALA A 100 4.28 16.76 -17.15
CA ALA A 100 3.39 17.64 -16.38
C ALA A 100 3.83 19.11 -16.45
N ASP A 101 2.90 20.03 -16.22
CA ASP A 101 3.19 21.47 -16.09
C ASP A 101 3.65 21.81 -14.66
N ALA A 102 3.28 20.98 -13.67
CA ALA A 102 3.68 21.12 -12.28
C ALA A 102 3.74 19.78 -11.57
N VAL A 103 4.64 19.69 -10.57
CA VAL A 103 4.80 18.52 -9.72
C VAL A 103 4.69 18.92 -8.24
N VAL A 104 3.86 18.19 -7.50
CA VAL A 104 3.77 18.28 -6.04
C VAL A 104 4.70 17.23 -5.44
N VAL A 105 5.74 17.67 -4.74
CA VAL A 105 6.75 16.85 -4.08
C VAL A 105 6.43 16.76 -2.60
N GLY A 106 6.16 15.56 -2.11
CA GLY A 106 5.75 15.31 -0.72
C GLY A 106 4.25 15.33 -0.52
N GLU A 107 3.83 15.84 0.64
CA GLU A 107 2.43 15.84 1.06
C GLU A 107 1.66 17.03 0.46
N ALA A 108 0.49 16.79 -0.10
CA ALA A 108 -0.31 17.83 -0.77
C ALA A 108 -0.98 18.80 0.23
N GLU A 109 -1.05 18.46 1.49
CA GLU A 109 -1.82 19.18 2.52
C GLU A 109 -1.34 20.61 2.78
N ASP A 110 -0.08 20.91 2.55
CA ASP A 110 0.48 22.25 2.71
C ASP A 110 0.81 22.95 1.38
N THR A 111 0.64 22.28 0.26
CA THR A 111 0.97 22.79 -1.07
C THR A 111 -0.25 23.00 -1.97
N TRP A 112 -1.32 22.21 -1.80
CA TRP A 112 -2.46 22.19 -2.72
C TRP A 112 -3.16 23.54 -2.88
N ILE A 113 -3.31 24.31 -1.79
CA ILE A 113 -3.89 25.66 -1.85
C ILE A 113 -3.05 26.62 -2.68
N ALA A 114 -1.71 26.52 -2.59
CA ALA A 114 -0.82 27.32 -3.42
C ALA A 114 -0.92 26.92 -4.90
N VAL A 115 -1.04 25.62 -5.21
CA VAL A 115 -1.29 25.12 -6.58
C VAL A 115 -2.56 25.73 -7.14
N ILE A 116 -3.67 25.76 -6.38
CA ILE A 116 -4.95 26.34 -6.81
C ILE A 116 -4.81 27.85 -7.07
N ALA A 117 -4.13 28.57 -6.17
CA ALA A 117 -3.92 30.00 -6.31
C ALA A 117 -3.14 30.33 -7.59
N ASP A 118 -2.00 29.66 -7.79
CA ASP A 118 -1.15 29.87 -8.96
C ASP A 118 -1.86 29.43 -10.27
N LEU A 119 -2.75 28.42 -10.23
CA LEU A 119 -3.61 28.04 -11.35
C LEU A 119 -4.58 29.17 -11.74
N LYS A 120 -5.24 29.78 -10.73
CA LYS A 120 -6.18 30.93 -10.95
C LYS A 120 -5.45 32.13 -11.57
N ASP A 121 -4.22 32.38 -11.14
CA ASP A 121 -3.41 33.51 -11.60
C ASP A 121 -2.59 33.19 -12.86
N ASN A 122 -2.77 32.00 -13.45
CA ASN A 122 -1.99 31.49 -14.59
C ASN A 122 -0.45 31.60 -14.38
N SER A 123 -0.01 31.40 -13.15
CA SER A 123 1.38 31.53 -12.67
C SER A 123 1.93 30.22 -12.09
N LEU A 124 1.45 29.07 -12.60
CA LEU A 124 1.80 27.74 -12.12
C LEU A 124 3.33 27.53 -12.13
N LYS A 125 3.87 27.12 -10.98
CA LYS A 125 5.29 26.78 -10.83
C LYS A 125 5.53 25.32 -11.22
N GLU A 126 6.72 25.00 -11.70
CA GLU A 126 7.10 23.63 -12.03
C GLU A 126 7.05 22.71 -10.81
N LYS A 127 7.44 23.20 -9.62
CA LYS A 127 7.50 22.38 -8.40
C LYS A 127 6.85 23.07 -7.20
N TYR A 128 6.08 22.29 -6.44
CA TYR A 128 5.53 22.64 -5.14
C TYR A 128 6.07 21.62 -4.13
N ILE A 129 7.00 22.06 -3.27
CA ILE A 129 7.70 21.18 -2.33
C ILE A 129 7.06 21.32 -0.95
N SER A 130 6.52 20.22 -0.44
CA SER A 130 5.95 20.17 0.91
C SER A 130 7.02 20.31 1.98
N SER A 131 6.65 20.99 3.07
CA SER A 131 7.43 20.91 4.31
C SER A 131 7.34 19.47 4.84
N SER A 132 8.46 18.83 5.12
CA SER A 132 8.53 17.40 5.50
C SER A 132 7.76 17.01 6.79
N ASN A 133 6.98 17.92 7.40
CA ASN A 133 6.34 17.73 8.70
C ASN A 133 4.93 18.35 8.79
N VAL A 134 4.04 18.04 7.84
CA VAL A 134 2.65 18.47 7.94
C VAL A 134 2.00 17.90 9.21
N PRO A 135 1.48 18.74 10.13
CA PRO A 135 0.79 18.25 11.32
C PRO A 135 -0.47 17.47 10.94
N LEU A 136 -0.58 16.20 11.33
CA LEU A 136 -1.75 15.37 11.01
C LEU A 136 -3.04 15.87 11.66
N SER A 137 -2.95 16.75 12.65
CA SER A 137 -4.11 17.46 13.23
C SER A 137 -4.82 18.38 12.24
N ARG A 138 -4.14 18.76 11.15
CA ARG A 138 -4.71 19.58 10.06
C ARG A 138 -5.32 18.77 8.94
N VAL A 139 -4.99 17.48 8.85
CA VAL A 139 -5.50 16.59 7.79
C VAL A 139 -6.98 16.29 8.05
N ARG A 140 -7.81 16.55 7.07
CA ARG A 140 -9.26 16.28 7.08
C ARG A 140 -9.61 15.39 5.88
N TYR A 141 -10.66 14.62 6.04
CA TYR A 141 -11.21 13.78 4.98
C TYR A 141 -12.66 14.15 4.71
N ASP A 142 -12.97 14.40 3.45
CA ASP A 142 -14.35 14.46 2.99
C ASP A 142 -14.67 13.15 2.22
N TYR A 143 -15.23 12.19 2.92
CA TYR A 143 -15.57 10.88 2.37
C TYR A 143 -16.74 10.93 1.38
N SER A 144 -17.47 12.05 1.26
CA SER A 144 -18.55 12.21 0.28
C SER A 144 -18.07 12.04 -1.17
N VAL A 145 -16.78 12.22 -1.43
CA VAL A 145 -16.14 12.00 -2.74
C VAL A 145 -16.32 10.56 -3.25
N PHE A 146 -16.60 9.60 -2.37
CA PHE A 146 -16.79 8.19 -2.70
C PHE A 146 -18.25 7.81 -2.92
N ASP A 147 -19.19 8.71 -2.65
CA ASP A 147 -20.62 8.43 -2.83
C ASP A 147 -20.92 8.07 -4.29
N GLY A 148 -21.65 6.96 -4.49
CA GLY A 148 -21.99 6.45 -5.82
C GLY A 148 -20.89 5.63 -6.53
N LYS A 149 -19.66 5.58 -5.99
CA LYS A 149 -18.55 4.78 -6.57
C LYS A 149 -18.51 3.36 -6.00
N LYS A 150 -18.12 2.39 -6.85
CA LYS A 150 -18.13 0.95 -6.50
C LYS A 150 -16.76 0.48 -6.00
N TYR A 151 -16.42 0.85 -4.78
CA TYR A 151 -15.26 0.28 -4.07
C TYR A 151 -15.61 -1.03 -3.34
N ASN A 152 -14.59 -1.75 -2.88
CA ASN A 152 -14.84 -2.85 -1.95
C ASN A 152 -15.44 -2.28 -0.64
N GLY A 153 -16.15 -3.12 0.12
CA GLY A 153 -16.87 -2.69 1.33
C GLY A 153 -15.97 -2.48 2.57
N VAL A 154 -14.75 -1.91 2.38
CA VAL A 154 -13.78 -1.63 3.45
C VAL A 154 -13.47 -0.14 3.45
N GLY A 155 -13.79 0.54 4.54
CA GLY A 155 -13.41 1.93 4.76
C GLY A 155 -11.92 2.04 5.12
N LEU A 156 -11.25 3.07 4.63
CA LEU A 156 -9.85 3.32 4.96
C LEU A 156 -9.72 4.41 6.01
N VAL A 157 -8.83 4.21 6.97
CA VAL A 157 -8.47 5.18 8.02
C VAL A 157 -6.95 5.25 8.13
N GLN A 158 -6.43 6.43 8.38
CA GLN A 158 -5.01 6.64 8.65
C GLN A 158 -4.87 7.34 10.00
N PHE A 159 -4.31 6.63 10.98
CA PHE A 159 -3.98 7.16 12.30
C PHE A 159 -2.60 7.82 12.31
N SER A 160 -1.61 7.19 11.66
CA SER A 160 -0.23 7.66 11.65
C SER A 160 0.38 7.65 10.25
N ARG A 161 1.46 8.40 10.09
CA ARG A 161 2.34 8.40 8.91
C ARG A 161 3.77 8.15 9.34
N GLY A 162 4.48 7.33 8.56
CA GLY A 162 5.87 6.97 8.77
C GLY A 162 6.04 5.76 9.67
N CYS A 163 7.28 5.30 9.79
CA CYS A 163 7.66 4.11 10.53
C CYS A 163 8.96 4.35 11.30
N LYS A 164 9.10 3.70 12.46
CA LYS A 164 10.32 3.77 13.29
C LYS A 164 11.51 2.96 12.73
N PHE A 165 11.29 2.21 11.64
CA PHE A 165 12.29 1.34 11.02
C PHE A 165 12.80 1.90 9.70
N SER A 166 14.08 1.64 9.40
CA SER A 166 14.79 2.10 8.19
C SER A 166 15.15 0.94 7.25
N CYS A 167 14.17 0.07 6.94
CA CYS A 167 14.39 -1.06 6.03
C CYS A 167 14.81 -0.57 4.64
N GLU A 168 15.86 -1.15 4.04
CA GLU A 168 16.46 -0.63 2.81
C GLU A 168 15.52 -0.61 1.59
N PHE A 169 14.57 -1.56 1.54
CA PHE A 169 13.61 -1.70 0.43
C PHE A 169 12.35 -0.83 0.58
N CYS A 170 12.21 -0.14 1.73
CA CYS A 170 10.94 0.45 2.12
C CYS A 170 10.74 1.85 1.52
N SER A 171 9.74 2.01 0.65
CA SER A 171 9.34 3.30 0.08
C SER A 171 8.80 4.27 1.13
N ILE A 172 8.27 3.77 2.24
CA ILE A 172 7.77 4.59 3.35
C ILE A 172 8.91 5.33 4.03
N HIS A 173 10.02 4.63 4.31
CA HIS A 173 11.21 5.28 4.86
C HIS A 173 11.81 6.28 3.86
N ALA A 174 11.82 5.95 2.56
CA ALA A 174 12.27 6.89 1.52
C ALA A 174 11.43 8.17 1.49
N PHE A 175 10.10 8.07 1.69
CA PHE A 175 9.17 9.20 1.64
C PHE A 175 9.15 10.02 2.93
N TYR A 176 8.96 9.37 4.09
CA TYR A 176 8.77 10.05 5.39
C TYR A 176 10.06 10.16 6.21
N LYS A 177 11.14 9.49 5.79
CA LYS A 177 12.42 9.40 6.53
C LYS A 177 12.15 8.92 7.97
N ASP A 178 12.74 9.55 8.96
CA ASP A 178 12.57 9.19 10.37
C ASP A 178 11.34 9.84 11.03
N SER A 179 10.46 10.43 10.24
CA SER A 179 9.25 11.10 10.75
C SER A 179 8.18 10.09 11.11
N VAL A 180 7.72 10.12 12.38
CA VAL A 180 6.53 9.42 12.85
C VAL A 180 5.57 10.43 13.43
N ARG A 181 4.39 10.54 12.83
CA ARG A 181 3.34 11.51 13.24
C ARG A 181 2.03 10.77 13.41
N CYS A 182 1.28 11.09 14.48
CA CYS A 182 -0.01 10.48 14.77
C CYS A 182 -1.09 11.57 14.85
N LYS A 183 -2.31 11.22 14.47
CA LYS A 183 -3.50 12.04 14.75
C LYS A 183 -3.90 11.88 16.21
N GLU A 184 -4.66 12.87 16.70
CA GLU A 184 -5.33 12.76 18.00
C GLU A 184 -6.46 11.72 17.94
N ASN A 185 -6.62 10.93 19.02
CA ASN A 185 -7.58 9.84 19.06
C ASN A 185 -9.03 10.30 18.85
N SER A 186 -9.38 11.50 19.35
CA SER A 186 -10.70 12.11 19.13
C SER A 186 -11.01 12.35 17.64
N VAL A 187 -10.01 12.73 16.87
CA VAL A 187 -10.13 12.92 15.40
C VAL A 187 -10.43 11.60 14.72
N ILE A 188 -9.64 10.55 15.04
CA ILE A 188 -9.84 9.21 14.48
C ILE A 188 -11.19 8.62 14.85
N VAL A 189 -11.62 8.77 16.10
CA VAL A 189 -12.94 8.29 16.55
C VAL A 189 -14.06 8.97 15.74
N ASN A 190 -13.95 10.27 15.47
CA ASN A 190 -14.94 10.98 14.67
C ASN A 190 -14.90 10.57 13.19
N GLU A 191 -13.71 10.39 12.60
CA GLU A 191 -13.56 9.86 11.25
C GLU A 191 -14.22 8.48 11.12
N ILE A 192 -13.96 7.57 12.06
CA ILE A 192 -14.54 6.22 12.05
C ILE A 192 -16.07 6.25 12.20
N LYS A 193 -16.63 7.18 12.98
CA LYS A 193 -18.10 7.33 13.10
C LYS A 193 -18.75 7.77 11.79
N SER A 194 -18.05 8.53 10.94
CA SER A 194 -18.57 8.98 9.65
C SER A 194 -18.48 7.90 8.55
N ILE A 195 -17.65 6.87 8.74
CA ILE A 195 -17.48 5.77 7.79
C ILE A 195 -18.68 4.83 7.86
N LYS A 196 -19.35 4.61 6.73
CA LYS A 196 -20.54 3.74 6.61
C LYS A 196 -20.18 2.25 6.70
N GLU A 197 -19.00 1.88 6.20
CA GLU A 197 -18.52 0.50 6.11
C GLU A 197 -18.38 -0.15 7.50
N LYS A 198 -18.74 -1.43 7.58
CA LYS A 198 -18.58 -2.23 8.79
C LYS A 198 -17.11 -2.56 9.08
N TYR A 199 -16.36 -2.81 8.02
CA TYR A 199 -14.94 -3.15 8.07
C TYR A 199 -14.10 -1.94 7.75
N ILE A 200 -13.01 -1.77 8.52
CA ILE A 200 -12.06 -0.67 8.38
C ILE A 200 -10.66 -1.26 8.23
N PHE A 201 -9.86 -0.69 7.35
CA PHE A 201 -8.45 -0.95 7.28
C PHE A 201 -7.67 0.30 7.70
N PHE A 202 -6.91 0.18 8.79
CA PHE A 202 -5.92 1.18 9.14
C PHE A 202 -4.74 1.02 8.18
N ILE A 203 -4.58 2.00 7.28
CA ILE A 203 -3.54 1.98 6.25
C ILE A 203 -2.18 2.50 6.76
N ASP A 204 -2.02 2.54 8.07
CA ASP A 204 -0.78 2.92 8.73
C ASP A 204 0.36 1.98 8.32
N ASP A 205 1.53 2.53 8.06
CA ASP A 205 2.73 1.77 7.69
C ASP A 205 3.21 0.84 8.83
N ASN A 206 2.98 1.28 10.05
CA ASN A 206 3.10 0.52 11.28
C ASN A 206 2.28 1.24 12.36
N ILE A 207 1.12 0.70 12.73
CA ILE A 207 0.23 1.34 13.70
C ILE A 207 0.89 1.51 15.08
N PHE A 208 1.94 0.73 15.36
CA PHE A 208 2.77 0.81 16.56
C PHE A 208 4.04 1.64 16.39
N ALA A 209 4.12 2.48 15.39
CA ALA A 209 5.24 3.41 15.29
C ALA A 209 5.36 4.31 16.54
N ASN A 210 4.22 4.65 17.16
CA ASN A 210 4.12 5.22 18.52
C ASN A 210 3.20 4.32 19.37
N GLU A 211 3.80 3.51 20.25
CA GLU A 211 3.10 2.48 21.01
C GLU A 211 2.09 3.04 22.02
N GLU A 212 2.45 4.08 22.76
CA GLU A 212 1.57 4.71 23.76
C GLU A 212 0.29 5.24 23.11
N LYS A 213 0.43 6.04 22.06
CA LYS A 213 -0.71 6.59 21.32
C LYS A 213 -1.57 5.49 20.66
N ALA A 214 -0.96 4.40 20.21
CA ALA A 214 -1.70 3.28 19.65
C ALA A 214 -2.55 2.55 20.72
N ARG A 215 -2.03 2.37 21.93
CA ARG A 215 -2.82 1.79 23.05
C ARG A 215 -4.02 2.65 23.39
N ASP A 216 -3.81 3.95 23.56
CA ASP A 216 -4.89 4.91 23.82
C ASP A 216 -5.94 4.91 22.72
N LEU A 217 -5.50 4.80 21.46
CA LEU A 217 -6.42 4.67 20.32
C LEU A 217 -7.28 3.41 20.45
N PHE A 218 -6.68 2.24 20.74
CA PHE A 218 -7.45 1.00 20.82
C PHE A 218 -8.45 1.01 21.97
N GLU A 219 -8.14 1.61 23.10
CA GLU A 219 -9.11 1.84 24.17
C GLU A 219 -10.29 2.69 23.69
N ALA A 220 -10.01 3.77 22.96
CA ALA A 220 -11.04 4.63 22.39
C ALA A 220 -11.90 3.95 21.31
N LEU A 221 -11.36 2.90 20.63
CA LEU A 221 -12.09 2.13 19.62
C LEU A 221 -13.08 1.11 20.21
N VAL A 222 -12.87 0.64 21.44
CA VAL A 222 -13.71 -0.40 22.07
C VAL A 222 -15.23 -0.11 21.96
N PRO A 223 -15.72 1.11 22.27
CA PRO A 223 -17.15 1.40 22.23
C PRO A 223 -17.72 1.49 20.81
N LEU A 224 -16.90 1.64 19.76
CA LEU A 224 -17.37 1.85 18.38
C LEU A 224 -17.88 0.56 17.73
N LYS A 225 -17.49 -0.60 18.25
CA LYS A 225 -17.90 -1.94 17.76
C LYS A 225 -17.63 -2.18 16.27
N LYS A 226 -16.73 -1.41 15.64
CA LYS A 226 -16.28 -1.63 14.25
C LYS A 226 -15.37 -2.85 14.19
N ARG A 227 -15.25 -3.44 13.01
CA ARG A 227 -14.29 -4.50 12.69
C ARG A 227 -13.14 -3.89 11.90
N TRP A 228 -11.91 -4.18 12.26
CA TRP A 228 -10.79 -3.54 11.60
C TRP A 228 -9.57 -4.46 11.43
N PHE A 229 -8.71 -4.06 10.53
CA PHE A 229 -7.45 -4.68 10.16
C PHE A 229 -6.34 -3.63 10.25
N CYS A 230 -5.12 -4.04 10.52
CA CYS A 230 -3.98 -3.12 10.53
C CYS A 230 -2.67 -3.84 10.24
N GLN A 231 -1.64 -3.08 9.94
CA GLN A 231 -0.26 -3.56 9.88
C GLN A 231 0.44 -3.30 11.22
N ILE A 232 1.13 -4.33 11.70
CA ILE A 232 1.97 -4.27 12.90
C ILE A 232 3.38 -4.76 12.59
N SER A 233 4.35 -4.26 13.33
CA SER A 233 5.69 -4.85 13.36
C SER A 233 5.72 -6.10 14.23
N ILE A 234 6.67 -6.99 13.96
CA ILE A 234 6.75 -8.31 14.60
C ILE A 234 7.01 -8.22 16.13
N ASP A 235 7.70 -7.18 16.59
CA ASP A 235 7.94 -6.92 18.00
C ASP A 235 6.66 -6.66 18.79
N ALA A 236 5.66 -6.00 18.19
CA ALA A 236 4.35 -5.76 18.80
C ALA A 236 3.58 -7.06 19.09
N ALA A 237 3.81 -8.10 18.29
CA ALA A 237 3.12 -9.39 18.46
C ALA A 237 3.61 -10.23 19.66
N ARG A 238 4.62 -9.76 20.39
CA ARG A 238 5.04 -10.36 21.68
C ARG A 238 4.19 -9.93 22.86
N ASP A 239 3.54 -8.79 22.74
CA ASP A 239 2.73 -8.21 23.80
C ASP A 239 1.30 -8.77 23.80
N LEU A 240 1.06 -9.75 24.67
CA LEU A 240 -0.26 -10.39 24.79
C LEU A 240 -1.35 -9.44 25.28
N GLU A 241 -1.02 -8.48 26.15
CA GLU A 241 -2.02 -7.52 26.66
C GLU A 241 -2.45 -6.61 25.55
N LEU A 242 -1.51 -6.17 24.74
CA LEU A 242 -1.76 -5.37 23.55
C LEU A 242 -2.63 -6.10 22.52
N LEU A 243 -2.29 -7.34 22.19
CA LEU A 243 -3.07 -8.18 21.26
C LEU A 243 -4.51 -8.42 21.78
N ARG A 244 -4.68 -8.62 23.10
CA ARG A 244 -6.00 -8.74 23.74
C ARG A 244 -6.80 -7.42 23.62
N LEU A 245 -6.15 -6.28 23.86
CA LEU A 245 -6.77 -4.96 23.69
C LEU A 245 -7.19 -4.73 22.24
N MET A 246 -6.34 -5.04 21.26
CA MET A 246 -6.68 -4.97 19.85
C MET A 246 -7.92 -5.81 19.53
N LYS A 247 -7.96 -7.06 20.01
CA LYS A 247 -9.12 -7.94 19.83
C LYS A 247 -10.39 -7.36 20.44
N LYS A 248 -10.29 -6.84 21.68
CA LYS A 248 -11.39 -6.17 22.38
C LYS A 248 -11.89 -4.94 21.60
N ALA A 249 -10.98 -4.18 21.02
CA ALA A 249 -11.27 -3.00 20.21
C ALA A 249 -11.87 -3.35 18.83
N GLY A 250 -11.88 -4.62 18.43
CA GLY A 250 -12.51 -5.08 17.20
C GLY A 250 -11.58 -5.54 16.09
N CYS A 251 -10.27 -5.62 16.34
CA CYS A 251 -9.31 -6.16 15.39
C CYS A 251 -9.66 -7.61 15.00
N ARG A 252 -9.47 -7.93 13.71
CA ARG A 252 -9.71 -9.27 13.16
C ARG A 252 -8.49 -9.87 12.50
N VAL A 253 -7.73 -9.07 11.78
CA VAL A 253 -6.53 -9.50 11.06
C VAL A 253 -5.39 -8.53 11.37
N VAL A 254 -4.23 -9.08 11.64
CA VAL A 254 -2.98 -8.31 11.73
C VAL A 254 -2.09 -8.68 10.56
N LEU A 255 -1.66 -7.68 9.78
CA LEU A 255 -0.65 -7.83 8.77
C LEU A 255 0.72 -7.72 9.45
N VAL A 256 1.55 -8.75 9.29
CA VAL A 256 2.88 -8.88 9.90
C VAL A 256 3.93 -9.12 8.83
N GLY A 257 4.95 -8.26 8.78
CA GLY A 257 6.11 -8.45 7.92
C GLY A 257 7.06 -9.50 8.48
N PHE A 258 6.93 -10.77 8.07
CA PHE A 258 7.92 -11.82 8.34
C PHE A 258 9.16 -11.65 7.48
N GLU A 259 8.98 -11.23 6.25
CA GLU A 259 9.91 -10.88 5.19
C GLU A 259 10.73 -12.07 4.70
N SER A 260 11.49 -12.73 5.57
CA SER A 260 12.28 -13.91 5.23
C SER A 260 12.42 -14.84 6.43
N LEU A 261 12.56 -16.15 6.18
CA LEU A 261 12.98 -17.12 7.19
C LEU A 261 14.51 -17.22 7.29
N ASN A 262 15.23 -16.64 6.32
CA ASN A 262 16.70 -16.60 6.30
C ASN A 262 17.22 -15.38 7.06
N VAL A 263 18.05 -15.62 8.09
CA VAL A 263 18.59 -14.56 8.97
C VAL A 263 19.53 -13.61 8.21
N ASP A 264 20.28 -14.09 7.25
CA ASP A 264 21.23 -13.26 6.52
C ASP A 264 20.49 -12.33 5.55
N ASN A 265 19.39 -12.77 4.92
CA ASN A 265 18.49 -11.88 4.19
C ASN A 265 17.87 -10.83 5.11
N LEU A 266 17.44 -11.19 6.32
CA LEU A 266 16.92 -10.21 7.30
C LEU A 266 17.95 -9.16 7.71
N LYS A 267 19.24 -9.54 7.81
CA LYS A 267 20.34 -8.58 8.03
C LYS A 267 20.49 -7.61 6.86
N MET A 268 20.50 -8.11 5.63
CA MET A 268 20.56 -7.29 4.42
C MET A 268 19.39 -6.30 4.34
N MET A 269 18.19 -6.74 4.72
CA MET A 269 16.98 -5.89 4.74
C MET A 269 17.00 -4.80 5.82
N GLY A 270 17.90 -4.87 6.80
CA GLY A 270 17.83 -4.02 7.99
C GLY A 270 16.73 -4.40 8.99
N LYS A 271 16.24 -5.67 8.96
CA LYS A 271 15.14 -6.18 9.79
C LYS A 271 15.61 -6.67 11.16
N GLY A 272 16.30 -5.81 11.92
CA GLY A 272 16.80 -6.15 13.27
C GLY A 272 15.70 -6.59 14.25
N ALA A 273 14.49 -6.07 14.14
CA ALA A 273 13.35 -6.50 14.94
C ALA A 273 12.98 -7.97 14.67
N ASN A 274 12.98 -8.41 13.42
CA ASN A 274 12.70 -9.80 13.04
C ASN A 274 13.79 -10.75 13.55
N ILE A 275 15.05 -10.35 13.49
CA ILE A 275 16.17 -11.14 13.98
C ILE A 275 16.06 -11.34 15.50
N LYS A 276 15.79 -10.28 16.25
CA LYS A 276 15.57 -10.34 17.71
C LYS A 276 14.35 -11.16 18.11
N ASN A 277 13.35 -11.25 17.24
CA ASN A 277 12.09 -11.96 17.46
C ASN A 277 11.96 -13.18 16.52
N SER A 278 13.04 -13.91 16.28
CA SER A 278 13.08 -15.07 15.38
C SER A 278 12.32 -16.30 15.86
N ASN A 279 11.82 -16.31 17.10
CA ASN A 279 10.90 -17.35 17.57
C ASN A 279 9.49 -17.13 17.01
N TYR A 280 9.34 -17.34 15.71
CA TYR A 280 8.06 -17.14 15.00
C TYR A 280 6.93 -18.02 15.54
N LYS A 281 7.22 -19.20 16.13
CA LYS A 281 6.20 -20.06 16.75
C LYS A 281 5.52 -19.36 17.91
N GLU A 282 6.29 -18.70 18.77
CA GLU A 282 5.77 -17.92 19.89
C GLU A 282 4.91 -16.75 19.40
N ILE A 283 5.40 -15.97 18.44
CA ILE A 283 4.69 -14.84 17.82
C ILE A 283 3.34 -15.28 17.27
N ILE A 284 3.33 -16.35 16.47
CA ILE A 284 2.12 -16.89 15.86
C ILE A 284 1.14 -17.39 16.94
N SER A 285 1.65 -18.11 17.93
CA SER A 285 0.85 -18.61 19.08
C SER A 285 0.21 -17.46 19.85
N ASN A 286 0.95 -16.39 20.11
CA ASN A 286 0.42 -15.19 20.78
C ASN A 286 -0.75 -14.56 20.00
N ILE A 287 -0.58 -14.35 18.70
CA ILE A 287 -1.63 -13.78 17.86
C ILE A 287 -2.88 -14.67 17.85
N TYR A 288 -2.71 -15.98 17.68
CA TYR A 288 -3.83 -16.93 17.65
C TYR A 288 -4.52 -17.08 18.99
N SER A 289 -3.78 -17.10 20.10
CA SER A 289 -4.35 -17.15 21.46
C SER A 289 -5.28 -15.98 21.76
N CYS A 290 -5.06 -14.83 21.09
CA CYS A 290 -5.95 -13.67 21.15
C CYS A 290 -7.09 -13.71 20.12
N GLY A 291 -7.21 -14.76 19.31
CA GLY A 291 -8.25 -14.93 18.31
C GLY A 291 -8.11 -13.98 17.11
N LEU A 292 -6.89 -13.53 16.78
CA LEU A 292 -6.58 -12.71 15.62
C LEU A 292 -6.10 -13.59 14.46
N MET A 293 -6.46 -13.24 13.24
CA MET A 293 -5.97 -13.88 12.01
C MET A 293 -4.68 -13.21 11.57
N ILE A 294 -3.79 -13.98 10.93
CA ILE A 294 -2.50 -13.49 10.41
C ILE A 294 -2.56 -13.27 8.91
N TYR A 295 -2.13 -12.09 8.47
CA TYR A 295 -1.75 -11.81 7.11
C TYR A 295 -0.21 -11.67 7.07
N GLY A 296 0.51 -12.67 6.56
CA GLY A 296 1.97 -12.66 6.49
C GLY A 296 2.47 -12.05 5.18
N THR A 297 3.56 -11.27 5.24
CA THR A 297 4.26 -10.81 4.03
C THR A 297 5.67 -11.34 3.99
N PHE A 298 6.09 -11.79 2.79
CA PHE A 298 7.42 -12.31 2.50
C PHE A 298 7.96 -11.64 1.25
N VAL A 299 9.25 -11.29 1.29
CA VAL A 299 10.00 -10.69 0.19
C VAL A 299 11.04 -11.71 -0.27
N ILE A 300 11.06 -12.02 -1.54
CA ILE A 300 11.93 -13.02 -2.17
C ILE A 300 12.78 -12.34 -3.23
N GLY A 301 14.08 -12.62 -3.25
CA GLY A 301 15.02 -12.04 -4.22
C GLY A 301 16.24 -11.38 -3.58
N TYR A 302 16.48 -11.62 -2.28
CA TYR A 302 17.76 -11.34 -1.67
C TYR A 302 18.79 -12.47 -1.96
N ASP A 303 20.07 -12.19 -1.78
CA ASP A 303 21.17 -13.02 -2.25
C ASP A 303 21.23 -14.43 -1.64
N HIS A 304 20.66 -14.61 -0.46
CA HIS A 304 20.63 -15.91 0.25
C HIS A 304 19.32 -16.67 0.02
N ASP A 305 18.47 -16.24 -0.91
CA ASP A 305 17.28 -17.01 -1.29
C ASP A 305 17.66 -18.17 -2.21
N SER A 306 16.94 -19.29 -2.03
CA SER A 306 17.03 -20.48 -2.87
C SER A 306 15.64 -21.02 -3.20
N LEU A 307 15.52 -21.86 -4.23
CA LEU A 307 14.24 -22.50 -4.57
C LEU A 307 13.69 -23.35 -3.41
N GLU A 308 14.57 -23.96 -2.61
CA GLU A 308 14.20 -24.71 -1.41
C GLU A 308 13.67 -23.76 -0.31
N GLY A 309 14.41 -22.69 0.01
CA GLY A 309 13.98 -21.69 0.99
C GLY A 309 12.66 -21.01 0.66
N VAL A 310 12.37 -20.81 -0.63
CA VAL A 310 11.05 -20.30 -1.06
C VAL A 310 9.95 -21.34 -0.79
N ARG A 311 10.19 -22.63 -1.06
CA ARG A 311 9.22 -23.70 -0.72
C ARG A 311 8.98 -23.78 0.77
N ASP A 312 10.05 -23.79 1.57
CA ASP A 312 9.97 -23.82 3.04
C ASP A 312 9.15 -22.62 3.56
N THR A 313 9.31 -21.45 2.96
CA THR A 313 8.55 -20.25 3.32
C THR A 313 7.04 -20.40 3.01
N VAL A 314 6.70 -21.03 1.89
CA VAL A 314 5.30 -21.31 1.53
C VAL A 314 4.70 -22.35 2.48
N GLU A 315 5.41 -23.45 2.73
CA GLU A 315 5.00 -24.51 3.67
C GLU A 315 4.84 -23.93 5.08
N PHE A 316 5.78 -23.12 5.53
CA PHE A 316 5.68 -22.42 6.82
C PHE A 316 4.37 -21.63 6.96
N ALA A 317 4.01 -20.84 5.95
CA ALA A 317 2.77 -20.05 5.99
C ALA A 317 1.51 -20.94 5.95
N ILE A 318 1.54 -22.04 5.19
CA ILE A 318 0.43 -23.00 5.10
C ILE A 318 0.28 -23.77 6.42
N ASP A 319 1.37 -24.33 6.95
CA ASP A 319 1.38 -25.19 8.13
C ASP A 319 1.08 -24.42 9.42
N ASN A 320 1.37 -23.13 9.44
CA ASN A 320 0.96 -22.25 10.53
C ASN A 320 -0.40 -21.60 10.31
N GLY A 321 -1.16 -21.98 9.28
CA GLY A 321 -2.55 -21.56 9.09
C GLY A 321 -2.76 -20.07 8.82
N PHE A 322 -1.81 -19.39 8.15
CA PHE A 322 -1.96 -17.96 7.83
C PHE A 322 -3.23 -17.72 7.04
N ALA A 323 -4.02 -16.72 7.42
CA ALA A 323 -5.26 -16.39 6.73
C ALA A 323 -4.98 -15.91 5.29
N VAL A 324 -4.00 -15.03 5.15
CA VAL A 324 -3.49 -14.51 3.87
C VAL A 324 -1.97 -14.51 3.93
N ALA A 325 -1.31 -14.70 2.78
CA ALA A 325 0.13 -14.46 2.67
C ALA A 325 0.48 -13.90 1.28
N ASN A 326 1.42 -12.95 1.25
CA ASN A 326 2.03 -12.44 0.04
C ASN A 326 3.47 -12.95 -0.08
N PHE A 327 3.82 -13.43 -1.27
CA PHE A 327 5.17 -13.84 -1.67
C PHE A 327 5.58 -12.96 -2.84
N ASN A 328 6.19 -11.82 -2.53
CA ASN A 328 6.51 -10.81 -3.52
C ASN A 328 7.98 -10.88 -3.94
N PRO A 329 8.28 -10.77 -5.24
CA PRO A 329 9.65 -10.53 -5.65
C PRO A 329 10.13 -9.22 -5.04
N LEU A 330 11.41 -9.15 -4.72
CA LEU A 330 12.04 -7.92 -4.27
C LEU A 330 11.88 -6.84 -5.33
N MET A 331 11.33 -5.69 -4.94
CA MET A 331 11.00 -4.59 -5.84
C MET A 331 11.82 -3.36 -5.48
N PRO A 332 12.83 -3.01 -6.28
CA PRO A 332 13.61 -1.80 -6.10
C PRO A 332 12.79 -0.58 -6.53
N MET A 333 12.12 0.05 -5.57
CA MET A 333 11.37 1.28 -5.81
C MET A 333 12.31 2.48 -5.88
N PRO A 334 12.11 3.41 -6.83
CA PRO A 334 12.96 4.60 -6.92
C PRO A 334 12.98 5.38 -5.62
N GLY A 335 14.13 5.96 -5.27
CA GLY A 335 14.35 6.70 -4.03
C GLY A 335 14.62 5.86 -2.78
N THR A 336 14.49 4.52 -2.86
CA THR A 336 14.86 3.62 -1.74
C THR A 336 16.36 3.34 -1.73
N ALA A 337 16.91 3.06 -0.54
CA ALA A 337 18.33 2.66 -0.41
C ALA A 337 18.64 1.40 -1.24
N LEU A 338 17.70 0.45 -1.31
CA LEU A 338 17.81 -0.73 -2.17
C LEU A 338 17.99 -0.36 -3.64
N TYR A 339 17.17 0.55 -4.16
CA TYR A 339 17.24 0.96 -5.57
C TYR A 339 18.61 1.59 -5.88
N GLU A 340 19.08 2.51 -5.04
CA GLU A 340 20.34 3.19 -5.22
C GLU A 340 21.54 2.20 -5.13
N ARG A 341 21.50 1.25 -4.20
CA ARG A 341 22.50 0.19 -4.08
C ARG A 341 22.55 -0.67 -5.34
N LEU A 342 21.42 -1.23 -5.76
CA LEU A 342 21.35 -2.10 -6.94
C LEU A 342 21.73 -1.35 -8.23
N LYS A 343 21.39 -0.08 -8.33
CA LYS A 343 21.81 0.79 -9.44
C LYS A 343 23.34 0.96 -9.48
N SER A 344 23.95 1.25 -8.33
CA SER A 344 25.41 1.39 -8.21
C SER A 344 26.16 0.08 -8.50
N GLU A 345 25.58 -1.05 -8.11
CA GLU A 345 26.09 -2.41 -8.36
C GLU A 345 25.82 -2.90 -9.79
N LYS A 346 25.08 -2.15 -10.60
CA LYS A 346 24.61 -2.53 -11.95
C LYS A 346 23.82 -3.86 -11.95
N ASN A 347 23.06 -4.10 -10.89
CA ASN A 347 22.27 -5.31 -10.69
C ASN A 347 20.77 -5.12 -10.98
N LEU A 348 20.35 -3.94 -11.45
CA LEU A 348 19.01 -3.73 -11.99
C LEU A 348 18.93 -4.29 -13.42
N LEU A 349 17.95 -5.15 -13.69
CA LEU A 349 17.68 -5.66 -15.05
C LEU A 349 17.15 -4.55 -15.96
N HIS A 350 16.37 -3.64 -15.38
CA HIS A 350 15.84 -2.46 -16.04
C HIS A 350 15.94 -1.28 -15.06
N GLU A 351 16.73 -0.27 -15.37
CA GLU A 351 16.92 0.87 -14.46
C GLU A 351 15.59 1.62 -14.23
N ARG A 352 14.80 1.83 -15.28
CA ARG A 352 13.45 2.42 -15.23
C ARG A 352 12.39 1.36 -15.55
N TRP A 353 12.32 0.29 -14.75
CA TRP A 353 11.42 -0.83 -15.00
C TRP A 353 9.95 -0.41 -15.19
N TRP A 354 9.51 0.69 -14.60
CA TRP A 354 8.16 1.23 -14.75
C TRP A 354 7.87 1.80 -16.14
N LEU A 355 8.89 2.16 -16.90
CA LEU A 355 8.79 2.65 -18.29
C LEU A 355 9.17 1.58 -19.31
N ASP A 356 9.83 0.52 -18.90
CA ASP A 356 10.32 -0.52 -19.81
C ASP A 356 9.17 -1.32 -20.43
N GLU A 357 9.06 -1.27 -21.77
CA GLU A 357 7.99 -1.94 -22.50
C GLU A 357 8.10 -3.47 -22.46
N SER A 358 9.28 -4.02 -22.18
CA SER A 358 9.48 -5.46 -22.03
C SER A 358 9.06 -5.97 -20.65
N TYR A 359 9.03 -5.11 -19.63
CA TYR A 359 8.64 -5.51 -18.28
C TYR A 359 7.17 -5.94 -18.20
N ARG A 360 6.91 -7.04 -17.54
CA ARG A 360 5.57 -7.55 -17.23
C ARG A 360 5.38 -7.68 -15.72
N TYR A 361 4.20 -7.38 -15.24
CA TYR A 361 3.90 -7.47 -13.80
C TYR A 361 4.24 -8.85 -13.23
N GLY A 362 5.12 -8.85 -12.23
CA GLY A 362 5.64 -10.05 -11.59
C GLY A 362 6.94 -10.59 -12.20
N ASP A 363 7.52 -9.91 -13.19
CA ASP A 363 8.88 -10.20 -13.65
C ASP A 363 9.90 -9.76 -12.58
N ALA A 364 11.05 -10.42 -12.55
CA ALA A 364 12.16 -10.00 -11.72
C ALA A 364 12.72 -8.65 -12.21
N MET A 365 13.07 -7.77 -11.30
CA MET A 365 13.65 -6.46 -11.58
C MET A 365 15.17 -6.43 -11.33
N LEU A 366 15.71 -7.50 -10.76
CA LEU A 366 17.11 -7.68 -10.37
C LEU A 366 17.53 -9.13 -10.55
N ALA A 367 18.84 -9.37 -10.54
CA ALA A 367 19.45 -10.69 -10.60
C ALA A 367 20.10 -11.04 -9.25
N PRO A 368 19.39 -11.65 -8.29
CA PRO A 368 19.98 -12.03 -7.01
C PRO A 368 21.02 -13.13 -7.17
N ALA A 369 21.99 -13.21 -6.26
CA ALA A 369 23.07 -14.20 -6.36
C ALA A 369 22.57 -15.66 -6.25
N GLY A 370 21.51 -15.90 -5.46
CA GLY A 370 20.99 -17.26 -5.21
C GLY A 370 19.99 -17.80 -6.23
N LEU A 371 19.41 -16.94 -7.09
CA LEU A 371 18.36 -17.31 -8.05
C LEU A 371 18.56 -16.54 -9.36
N SER A 372 18.37 -17.23 -10.49
CA SER A 372 18.26 -16.48 -11.74
C SER A 372 16.96 -15.65 -11.78
N PRO A 373 16.88 -14.59 -12.62
CA PRO A 373 15.65 -13.79 -12.77
C PRO A 373 14.41 -14.62 -13.10
N ASP A 374 14.53 -15.59 -13.99
CA ASP A 374 13.43 -16.50 -14.34
C ASP A 374 13.05 -17.42 -13.18
N GLN A 375 14.04 -17.93 -12.43
CA GLN A 375 13.78 -18.71 -11.22
C GLN A 375 13.06 -17.89 -10.15
N LEU A 376 13.46 -16.63 -9.92
CA LEU A 376 12.79 -15.72 -8.98
C LEU A 376 11.33 -15.46 -9.37
N LYS A 377 11.10 -15.09 -10.64
CA LYS A 377 9.76 -14.87 -11.20
C LYS A 377 8.86 -16.10 -11.00
N ASP A 378 9.36 -17.26 -11.42
CA ASP A 378 8.61 -18.53 -11.36
C ASP A 378 8.39 -19.00 -9.94
N ALA A 379 9.36 -18.84 -9.04
CA ALA A 379 9.25 -19.19 -7.63
C ALA A 379 8.16 -18.36 -6.96
N CYS A 380 8.16 -17.03 -7.12
CA CYS A 380 7.14 -16.14 -6.57
C CYS A 380 5.73 -16.45 -7.12
N LYS A 381 5.62 -16.72 -8.44
CA LYS A 381 4.35 -17.10 -9.06
C LYS A 381 3.83 -18.42 -8.49
N ARG A 382 4.69 -19.46 -8.42
CA ARG A 382 4.32 -20.78 -7.84
C ARG A 382 3.93 -20.64 -6.37
N ALA A 383 4.71 -19.94 -5.57
CA ALA A 383 4.42 -19.67 -4.16
C ALA A 383 3.01 -19.11 -3.96
N ARG A 384 2.66 -18.08 -4.72
CA ARG A 384 1.32 -17.45 -4.67
C ARG A 384 0.21 -18.42 -5.10
N LEU A 385 0.41 -19.19 -6.18
CA LEU A 385 -0.60 -20.14 -6.67
C LEU A 385 -0.77 -21.33 -5.73
N GLU A 386 0.32 -21.84 -5.16
CA GLU A 386 0.30 -22.96 -4.23
C GLU A 386 -0.38 -22.57 -2.92
N PHE A 387 0.01 -21.46 -2.31
CA PHE A 387 -0.64 -20.96 -1.09
C PHE A 387 -2.13 -20.74 -1.30
N ASN A 388 -2.55 -20.16 -2.44
CA ASN A 388 -3.94 -19.91 -2.79
C ASN A 388 -4.61 -21.04 -3.58
N SER A 389 -4.05 -22.27 -3.57
CA SER A 389 -4.76 -23.44 -4.12
C SER A 389 -5.96 -23.80 -3.23
N TYR A 390 -7.04 -24.31 -3.82
CA TYR A 390 -8.22 -24.70 -3.05
C TYR A 390 -7.88 -25.69 -1.92
N LYS A 391 -7.02 -26.66 -2.17
CA LYS A 391 -6.53 -27.61 -1.16
C LYS A 391 -5.94 -26.86 0.04
N ASN A 392 -5.04 -25.91 -0.19
CA ASN A 392 -4.34 -25.18 0.88
C ASN A 392 -5.23 -24.12 1.52
N ILE A 393 -6.19 -23.52 0.81
CA ILE A 393 -7.22 -22.65 1.41
C ILE A 393 -8.01 -23.44 2.45
N PHE A 394 -8.52 -24.62 2.09
CA PHE A 394 -9.30 -25.44 3.05
C PHE A 394 -8.44 -26.01 4.19
N LYS A 395 -7.18 -26.43 3.90
CA LYS A 395 -6.23 -26.85 4.96
C LYS A 395 -6.04 -25.75 6.01
N ARG A 396 -5.81 -24.50 5.59
CA ARG A 396 -5.61 -23.35 6.47
C ARG A 396 -6.89 -22.90 7.19
N LEU A 397 -8.06 -23.03 6.55
CA LEU A 397 -9.35 -22.74 7.18
C LEU A 397 -9.59 -23.66 8.38
N LEU A 398 -9.23 -24.94 8.24
CA LEU A 398 -9.41 -25.98 9.26
C LEU A 398 -8.24 -26.12 10.24
N HIS A 399 -7.24 -25.24 10.15
CA HIS A 399 -6.09 -25.27 11.03
C HIS A 399 -6.50 -25.06 12.50
N GLY A 400 -6.24 -26.07 13.33
CA GLY A 400 -6.80 -26.16 14.70
C GLY A 400 -6.27 -25.12 15.69
N GLY A 401 -5.12 -24.50 15.41
CA GLY A 401 -4.54 -23.44 16.26
C GLY A 401 -4.89 -22.02 15.83
N GLY A 402 -5.49 -21.86 14.65
CA GLY A 402 -5.74 -20.56 14.04
C GLY A 402 -7.13 -19.96 14.32
N ALA A 403 -7.26 -18.67 14.11
CA ALA A 403 -8.51 -17.95 14.29
C ALA A 403 -9.43 -17.98 13.02
N ASN A 404 -9.02 -18.66 11.94
CA ASN A 404 -9.68 -18.60 10.63
C ASN A 404 -11.12 -19.10 10.67
N SER A 405 -11.39 -20.16 11.44
CA SER A 405 -12.74 -20.77 11.60
C SER A 405 -13.38 -20.49 12.97
N ALA A 406 -12.83 -19.59 13.78
CA ALA A 406 -13.30 -19.32 15.13
C ALA A 406 -14.72 -18.70 15.19
N SER A 407 -15.21 -18.14 14.09
CA SER A 407 -16.57 -17.63 13.95
C SER A 407 -17.02 -17.64 12.49
N LEU A 408 -18.33 -17.60 12.25
CA LEU A 408 -18.87 -17.46 10.88
C LEU A 408 -18.32 -16.19 10.19
N GLU A 409 -18.18 -15.09 10.93
CA GLU A 409 -17.60 -13.84 10.42
C GLU A 409 -16.14 -14.06 9.94
N ASN A 410 -15.31 -14.76 10.73
CA ASN A 410 -13.93 -15.06 10.34
C ASN A 410 -13.88 -15.95 9.11
N ILE A 411 -14.74 -16.96 9.00
CA ILE A 411 -14.84 -17.83 7.81
C ILE A 411 -15.16 -17.00 6.56
N VAL A 412 -16.13 -16.10 6.64
CA VAL A 412 -16.51 -15.24 5.52
C VAL A 412 -15.36 -14.32 5.12
N VAL A 413 -14.72 -13.66 6.08
CA VAL A 413 -13.55 -12.78 5.82
C VAL A 413 -12.41 -13.58 5.18
N PHE A 414 -12.09 -14.75 5.75
CA PHE A 414 -11.05 -15.64 5.24
C PHE A 414 -11.31 -16.08 3.80
N LEU A 415 -12.49 -16.62 3.51
CA LEU A 415 -12.82 -17.14 2.18
C LEU A 415 -12.85 -15.99 1.15
N THR A 416 -13.47 -14.87 1.49
CA THR A 416 -13.53 -13.69 0.60
C THR A 416 -12.13 -13.21 0.24
N ALA A 417 -11.25 -13.03 1.22
CA ALA A 417 -9.87 -12.58 0.99
C ALA A 417 -9.10 -13.56 0.09
N ASN A 418 -9.22 -14.87 0.35
CA ASN A 418 -8.49 -15.88 -0.43
C ASN A 418 -8.99 -16.00 -1.88
N PHE A 419 -10.31 -15.93 -2.10
CA PHE A 419 -10.85 -16.01 -3.47
C PHE A 419 -10.54 -14.75 -4.28
N ILE A 420 -10.59 -13.57 -3.66
CA ILE A 420 -10.15 -12.33 -4.31
C ILE A 420 -8.65 -12.41 -4.63
N SER A 421 -7.79 -12.80 -3.68
CA SER A 421 -6.35 -12.94 -3.90
C SER A 421 -6.04 -13.89 -5.05
N ARG A 422 -6.69 -15.07 -5.09
CA ARG A 422 -6.49 -16.02 -6.18
C ARG A 422 -6.89 -15.46 -7.55
N LYS A 423 -8.03 -14.76 -7.63
CA LYS A 423 -8.50 -14.10 -8.86
C LYS A 423 -7.50 -13.05 -9.32
N GLU A 424 -7.03 -12.19 -8.41
CA GLU A 424 -6.11 -11.11 -8.72
C GLU A 424 -4.72 -11.62 -9.17
N ILE A 425 -4.19 -12.67 -8.54
CA ILE A 425 -2.95 -13.32 -8.98
C ILE A 425 -3.06 -13.75 -10.45
N LEU A 426 -4.15 -14.44 -10.80
CA LEU A 426 -4.36 -14.94 -12.15
C LEU A 426 -4.59 -13.82 -13.18
N SER A 427 -5.19 -12.72 -12.74
CA SER A 427 -5.54 -11.59 -13.62
C SER A 427 -4.37 -10.63 -13.86
N LYS A 428 -3.45 -10.47 -12.90
CA LYS A 428 -2.37 -9.47 -12.94
C LYS A 428 -1.06 -10.04 -13.51
N GLN A 429 -0.73 -11.29 -13.21
CA GLN A 429 0.56 -11.90 -13.58
C GLN A 429 0.84 -11.85 -15.08
N GLY A 430 2.01 -11.35 -15.47
CA GLY A 430 2.47 -11.28 -16.86
C GLY A 430 1.79 -10.18 -17.69
N LYS A 431 1.03 -9.27 -17.06
CA LYS A 431 0.40 -8.15 -17.76
C LYS A 431 1.38 -7.00 -17.96
N GLU A 432 1.23 -6.32 -19.10
CA GLU A 432 1.95 -5.09 -19.42
C GLU A 432 1.44 -3.93 -18.58
N LEU A 433 2.34 -3.04 -18.14
CA LEU A 433 1.98 -1.79 -17.48
C LEU A 433 1.51 -0.74 -18.50
N GLY A 434 0.71 0.23 -18.04
CA GLY A 434 0.39 1.44 -18.78
C GLY A 434 -0.93 1.41 -19.57
N GLY A 435 -1.43 0.24 -19.98
CA GLY A 435 -2.65 0.16 -20.80
C GLY A 435 -2.62 1.05 -22.07
N ASN A 436 -3.70 1.06 -22.83
CA ASN A 436 -3.89 1.99 -23.96
C ASN A 436 -4.71 3.22 -23.53
N VAL A 437 -4.44 4.38 -24.15
CA VAL A 437 -5.21 5.62 -23.98
C VAL A 437 -6.35 5.66 -24.96
#